data_4c261a76c7391a319bdae70bb843dad3
#
_entry.id   4c261a76c7391a319bdae70bb843dad3
#
_cell.length_a   1.000
_cell.length_b   1.000
_cell.length_c   1.000
_cell.angle_alpha   90.00
_cell.angle_beta   90.00
_cell.angle_gamma   90.00
#
_symmetry.space_group_name_H-M   'P 1'
#
loop_
_entity.id
_entity.type
_entity.pdbx_description
1 polymer ?
#
loop_
_entity_poly.entity_id
_entity_poly.type
_entity_poly.pdbx_seq_one_letter_code
_entity_poly.pdbx_strand_id
1 'polypeptide(L)'
;DTPYVRAVTRKTLVAAVARVFRPGVKFDYMLTIRGRQGIGKSALLSRLAGDWFSDSVSTMQGKEAYEQVRRAWIIEVGELAGMKKAEAETIKLFISKQEDQYRPAYGRQVEVFPRQCIFIGTTNETEFLRDTTGNRRFWIVDTPDSDSRIDFRPELTQDAVHQIWAEAYARFEQGETLYLTGDLDAEAAITQAAHAEHDEREGMVLDYLARKLPVNWDCM
;
A
#
# COMPACT_ATOMS: atom_id res chain seq x y z
N ASP A 1 15.27 -5.75 -9.99
CA ASP A 1 14.53 -6.91 -9.50
C ASP A 1 15.28 -7.52 -8.32
N THR A 2 14.94 -7.08 -7.08
CA THR A 2 15.56 -7.52 -5.82
C THR A 2 14.74 -8.65 -5.18
N PRO A 3 15.32 -9.43 -4.25
CA PRO A 3 14.57 -10.40 -3.45
C PRO A 3 13.38 -9.77 -2.72
N TYR A 4 13.52 -8.56 -2.22
CA TYR A 4 12.46 -7.78 -1.58
C TYR A 4 11.29 -7.50 -2.55
N VAL A 5 11.58 -6.93 -3.72
CA VAL A 5 10.55 -6.63 -4.73
C VAL A 5 9.76 -7.88 -5.11
N ARG A 6 10.46 -8.99 -5.34
CA ARG A 6 9.81 -10.29 -5.63
C ARG A 6 8.93 -10.76 -4.48
N ALA A 7 9.40 -10.61 -3.24
CA ALA A 7 8.66 -11.06 -2.06
C ALA A 7 7.38 -10.24 -1.85
N VAL A 8 7.47 -8.90 -1.85
CA VAL A 8 6.31 -8.04 -1.58
C VAL A 8 5.27 -8.14 -2.69
N THR A 9 5.69 -8.21 -3.96
CA THR A 9 4.78 -8.37 -5.10
C THR A 9 4.07 -9.72 -5.02
N ARG A 10 4.82 -10.81 -4.85
CA ARG A 10 4.26 -12.16 -4.71
C ARG A 10 3.28 -12.25 -3.55
N LYS A 11 3.68 -11.81 -2.35
CA LYS A 11 2.82 -11.87 -1.16
C LYS A 11 1.55 -11.04 -1.30
N THR A 12 1.60 -9.91 -2.01
CA THR A 12 0.41 -9.11 -2.33
C THR A 12 -0.55 -9.89 -3.22
N LEU A 13 -0.05 -10.55 -4.26
CA LEU A 13 -0.88 -11.37 -5.13
C LEU A 13 -1.46 -12.59 -4.40
N VAL A 14 -0.65 -13.26 -3.57
CA VAL A 14 -1.13 -14.37 -2.72
C VAL A 14 -2.19 -13.88 -1.73
N ALA A 15 -2.03 -12.68 -1.15
CA ALA A 15 -3.02 -12.09 -0.26
C ALA A 15 -4.33 -11.75 -0.98
N ALA A 16 -4.27 -11.31 -2.24
CA ALA A 16 -5.44 -11.09 -3.07
C ALA A 16 -6.26 -12.39 -3.23
N VAL A 17 -5.59 -13.50 -3.54
CA VAL A 17 -6.20 -14.83 -3.61
C VAL A 17 -6.73 -15.25 -2.24
N ALA A 18 -5.91 -15.13 -1.19
CA ALA A 18 -6.28 -15.53 0.16
C ALA A 18 -7.56 -14.83 0.65
N ARG A 19 -7.73 -13.55 0.33
CA ARG A 19 -8.93 -12.77 0.68
C ARG A 19 -10.20 -13.23 -0.03
N VAL A 20 -10.09 -13.84 -1.20
CA VAL A 20 -11.24 -14.46 -1.90
C VAL A 20 -11.62 -15.78 -1.24
N PHE A 21 -10.65 -16.67 -1.00
CA PHE A 21 -10.90 -18.01 -0.48
C PHE A 21 -11.09 -18.05 1.05
N ARG A 22 -10.55 -17.09 1.77
CA ARG A 22 -10.69 -16.90 3.23
C ARG A 22 -11.02 -15.44 3.52
N PRO A 23 -12.28 -15.01 3.26
CA PRO A 23 -12.69 -13.63 3.49
C PRO A 23 -12.35 -13.16 4.91
N GLY A 24 -11.81 -11.95 5.02
CA GLY A 24 -11.39 -11.39 6.30
C GLY A 24 -10.00 -11.86 6.77
N VAL A 25 -9.28 -12.69 6.01
CA VAL A 25 -7.90 -13.04 6.38
C VAL A 25 -7.06 -11.78 6.59
N LYS A 26 -6.21 -11.82 7.63
CA LYS A 26 -5.40 -10.67 8.00
C LYS A 26 -4.34 -10.37 6.93
N PHE A 27 -4.41 -9.18 6.37
CA PHE A 27 -3.42 -8.60 5.47
C PHE A 27 -3.43 -7.08 5.66
N ASP A 28 -2.48 -6.57 6.43
CA ASP A 28 -2.42 -5.17 6.87
C ASP A 28 -1.53 -4.32 5.95
N TYR A 29 -1.05 -4.90 4.86
CA TYR A 29 -0.05 -4.27 4.00
C TYR A 29 -0.68 -3.73 2.71
N MET A 30 -0.02 -2.73 2.15
CA MET A 30 -0.35 -2.14 0.87
C MET A 30 0.90 -2.05 0.01
N LEU A 31 0.94 -2.82 -1.08
CA LEU A 31 1.98 -2.64 -2.09
C LEU A 31 1.84 -1.22 -2.64
N THR A 32 2.92 -0.45 -2.62
CA THR A 32 2.93 0.93 -3.11
C THR A 32 3.90 1.04 -4.27
N ILE A 33 3.39 1.31 -5.45
CA ILE A 33 4.18 1.44 -6.68
C ILE A 33 4.50 2.91 -6.89
N ARG A 34 5.78 3.26 -6.70
CA ARG A 34 6.26 4.61 -6.95
C ARG A 34 6.89 4.68 -8.35
N GLY A 35 6.62 5.75 -9.07
CA GLY A 35 7.19 6.01 -10.38
C GLY A 35 6.52 7.16 -11.09
N ARG A 36 7.11 7.63 -12.19
CA ARG A 36 6.65 8.81 -12.93
C ARG A 36 5.18 8.71 -13.33
N GLN A 37 4.54 9.86 -13.40
CA GLN A 37 3.18 9.94 -13.90
C GLN A 37 3.11 9.43 -15.35
N GLY A 38 2.05 8.68 -15.66
CA GLY A 38 1.81 8.17 -17.02
C GLY A 38 2.61 6.91 -17.39
N ILE A 39 3.49 6.37 -16.51
CA ILE A 39 4.29 5.17 -16.80
C ILE A 39 3.46 3.88 -16.98
N GLY A 40 2.20 3.88 -16.53
CA GLY A 40 1.29 2.74 -16.73
C GLY A 40 0.92 1.98 -15.44
N LYS A 41 1.18 2.53 -14.24
CA LYS A 41 0.88 1.87 -12.94
C LYS A 41 -0.57 1.40 -12.84
N SER A 42 -1.54 2.30 -12.99
CA SER A 42 -2.98 1.98 -12.91
C SER A 42 -3.42 1.03 -14.03
N ALA A 43 -2.84 1.14 -15.22
CA ALA A 43 -3.13 0.24 -16.31
C ALA A 43 -2.66 -1.20 -16.05
N LEU A 44 -1.51 -1.37 -15.35
CA LEU A 44 -1.03 -2.65 -14.88
C LEU A 44 -2.03 -3.28 -13.88
N LEU A 45 -2.47 -2.51 -12.89
CA LEU A 45 -3.41 -2.98 -11.87
C LEU A 45 -4.77 -3.34 -12.47
N SER A 46 -5.29 -2.51 -13.35
CA SER A 46 -6.54 -2.78 -14.08
C SER A 46 -6.43 -4.04 -14.93
N ARG A 47 -5.28 -4.29 -15.58
CA ARG A 47 -5.06 -5.50 -16.36
C ARG A 47 -5.03 -6.76 -15.52
N LEU A 48 -4.44 -6.69 -14.33
CA LEU A 48 -4.40 -7.82 -13.38
C LEU A 48 -5.77 -8.14 -12.80
N ALA A 49 -6.55 -7.14 -12.43
CA ALA A 49 -7.84 -7.32 -11.76
C ALA A 49 -9.03 -7.49 -12.71
N GLY A 50 -8.91 -7.06 -13.98
CA GLY A 50 -10.01 -7.07 -14.95
C GLY A 50 -11.22 -6.26 -14.44
N ASP A 51 -12.40 -6.84 -14.51
CA ASP A 51 -13.67 -6.21 -14.10
C ASP A 51 -13.77 -5.94 -12.58
N TRP A 52 -12.85 -6.50 -11.79
CA TRP A 52 -12.82 -6.32 -10.34
C TRP A 52 -11.82 -5.27 -9.86
N PHE A 53 -11.35 -4.43 -10.78
CA PHE A 53 -10.52 -3.26 -10.48
C PHE A 53 -11.37 -2.08 -10.04
N SER A 54 -10.86 -1.29 -9.11
CA SER A 54 -11.42 0.01 -8.76
C SER A 54 -10.32 1.01 -8.41
N ASP A 55 -10.39 2.17 -9.02
CA ASP A 55 -9.63 3.38 -8.70
C ASP A 55 -10.52 4.51 -8.13
N SER A 56 -11.79 4.18 -7.87
CA SER A 56 -12.84 5.17 -7.57
C SER A 56 -13.06 5.39 -6.08
N VAL A 57 -12.25 4.79 -5.21
CA VAL A 57 -12.40 4.97 -3.76
C VAL A 57 -11.86 6.32 -3.35
N SER A 58 -12.76 7.30 -3.27
CA SER A 58 -12.45 8.70 -2.95
C SER A 58 -12.38 9.00 -1.46
N THR A 59 -12.87 8.11 -0.61
CA THR A 59 -12.86 8.25 0.84
C THR A 59 -12.56 6.91 1.51
N MET A 60 -11.83 6.94 2.61
CA MET A 60 -11.53 5.78 3.45
C MET A 60 -12.33 5.82 4.77
N GLN A 61 -13.43 6.58 4.78
CA GLN A 61 -14.28 6.73 5.95
C GLN A 61 -15.76 6.57 5.60
N GLY A 62 -16.51 6.07 6.58
CA GLY A 62 -17.95 5.98 6.48
C GLY A 62 -18.47 4.83 5.64
N LYS A 63 -19.80 4.78 5.55
CA LYS A 63 -20.54 3.70 4.90
C LYS A 63 -20.21 3.58 3.40
N GLU A 64 -20.07 4.71 2.72
CA GLU A 64 -19.80 4.76 1.27
C GLU A 64 -18.48 4.04 0.93
N ALA A 65 -17.44 4.27 1.75
CA ALA A 65 -16.17 3.57 1.59
C ALA A 65 -16.33 2.05 1.68
N TYR A 66 -17.11 1.57 2.64
CA TYR A 66 -17.35 0.13 2.82
C TYR A 66 -18.17 -0.47 1.67
N GLU A 67 -19.13 0.27 1.13
CA GLU A 67 -19.92 -0.19 -0.03
C GLU A 67 -19.07 -0.23 -1.31
N GLN A 68 -18.14 0.72 -1.49
CA GLN A 68 -17.22 0.75 -2.63
C GLN A 68 -16.23 -0.41 -2.59
N VAL A 69 -15.57 -0.66 -1.45
CA VAL A 69 -14.56 -1.73 -1.35
C VAL A 69 -15.16 -3.13 -1.50
N ARG A 70 -16.44 -3.31 -1.21
CA ARG A 70 -17.13 -4.60 -1.37
C ARG A 70 -17.30 -5.03 -2.84
N ARG A 71 -17.25 -4.07 -3.77
CA ARG A 71 -17.48 -4.31 -5.21
C ARG A 71 -16.20 -4.59 -5.98
N ALA A 72 -15.05 -4.47 -5.35
CA ALA A 72 -13.76 -4.58 -6.00
C ALA A 72 -12.88 -5.63 -5.32
N TRP A 73 -11.95 -6.18 -6.06
CA TRP A 73 -10.94 -7.10 -5.59
C TRP A 73 -9.59 -6.42 -5.40
N ILE A 74 -9.15 -5.65 -6.41
CA ILE A 74 -7.96 -4.81 -6.30
C ILE A 74 -8.40 -3.35 -6.36
N ILE A 75 -8.07 -2.62 -5.30
CA ILE A 75 -8.40 -1.21 -5.14
C ILE A 75 -7.13 -0.40 -5.22
N GLU A 76 -7.06 0.50 -6.19
CA GLU A 76 -5.99 1.47 -6.29
C GLU A 76 -6.26 2.65 -5.36
N VAL A 77 -5.24 2.98 -4.56
CA VAL A 77 -5.19 4.20 -3.76
C VAL A 77 -4.18 5.12 -4.41
N GLY A 78 -4.68 6.00 -5.27
CA GLY A 78 -3.86 6.95 -6.02
C GLY A 78 -3.40 8.15 -5.19
N GLU A 79 -2.40 8.85 -5.71
CA GLU A 79 -1.95 10.17 -5.21
C GLU A 79 -1.61 10.23 -3.71
N LEU A 80 -0.96 9.18 -3.19
CA LEU A 80 -0.59 9.10 -1.76
C LEU A 80 0.17 10.33 -1.27
N ALA A 81 0.95 10.97 -2.13
CA ALA A 81 1.74 12.14 -1.79
C ALA A 81 0.92 13.40 -1.48
N GLY A 82 -0.27 13.53 -2.07
CA GLY A 82 -1.18 14.66 -1.82
C GLY A 82 -1.90 14.60 -0.47
N MET A 83 -1.83 13.47 0.23
CA MET A 83 -2.61 13.22 1.43
C MET A 83 -2.04 13.92 2.66
N LYS A 84 -2.92 14.50 3.46
CA LYS A 84 -2.55 15.05 4.78
C LYS A 84 -2.23 13.92 5.76
N LYS A 85 -1.47 14.23 6.82
CA LYS A 85 -1.12 13.26 7.87
C LYS A 85 -2.34 12.51 8.43
N ALA A 86 -3.44 13.21 8.71
CA ALA A 86 -4.67 12.59 9.21
C ALA A 86 -5.32 11.60 8.20
N GLU A 87 -5.16 11.87 6.91
CA GLU A 87 -5.64 10.98 5.85
C GLU A 87 -4.77 9.72 5.77
N ALA A 88 -3.44 9.87 5.91
CA ALA A 88 -2.52 8.74 5.96
C ALA A 88 -2.80 7.81 7.14
N GLU A 89 -3.10 8.34 8.33
CA GLU A 89 -3.53 7.55 9.48
C GLU A 89 -4.86 6.83 9.21
N THR A 90 -5.81 7.52 8.59
CA THR A 90 -7.09 6.93 8.21
C THR A 90 -6.90 5.76 7.25
N ILE A 91 -6.03 5.89 6.24
CA ILE A 91 -5.70 4.81 5.31
C ILE A 91 -5.07 3.64 6.05
N LYS A 92 -4.08 3.87 6.93
CA LYS A 92 -3.44 2.83 7.73
C LYS A 92 -4.45 2.04 8.57
N LEU A 93 -5.40 2.72 9.17
CA LEU A 93 -6.49 2.07 9.91
C LEU A 93 -7.43 1.33 8.97
N PHE A 94 -7.76 1.92 7.83
CA PHE A 94 -8.70 1.34 6.88
C PHE A 94 -8.17 0.07 6.24
N ILE A 95 -6.92 0.06 5.74
CA ILE A 95 -6.33 -1.13 5.10
C ILE A 95 -6.15 -2.29 6.07
N SER A 96 -5.97 -2.01 7.37
CA SER A 96 -5.77 -3.02 8.41
C SER A 96 -7.05 -3.76 8.84
N LYS A 97 -8.21 -3.32 8.39
CA LYS A 97 -9.48 -3.98 8.74
C LYS A 97 -9.61 -5.34 8.06
N GLN A 98 -10.13 -6.29 8.79
CA GLN A 98 -10.46 -7.62 8.29
C GLN A 98 -11.93 -7.71 7.83
N GLU A 99 -12.77 -6.85 8.39
CA GLU A 99 -14.20 -6.78 8.10
C GLU A 99 -14.70 -5.34 8.15
N ASP A 100 -15.79 -5.09 7.48
CA ASP A 100 -16.51 -3.83 7.51
C ASP A 100 -17.88 -4.05 8.12
N GLN A 101 -18.27 -3.16 9.05
CA GLN A 101 -19.56 -3.23 9.73
C GLN A 101 -20.37 -1.99 9.36
N TYR A 102 -21.48 -2.21 8.69
CA TYR A 102 -22.42 -1.14 8.35
C TYR A 102 -23.82 -1.68 8.08
N ARG A 103 -24.79 -0.78 8.08
CA ARG A 103 -26.16 -1.10 7.68
C ARG A 103 -26.31 -0.86 6.17
N PRO A 104 -26.55 -1.93 5.36
CA PRO A 104 -26.77 -1.77 3.93
C PRO A 104 -27.96 -0.86 3.62
N ALA A 105 -28.03 -0.35 2.40
CA ALA A 105 -29.22 0.36 1.93
C ALA A 105 -30.43 -0.58 2.03
N TYR A 106 -31.51 -0.09 2.64
CA TYR A 106 -32.73 -0.87 2.95
C TYR A 106 -32.57 -2.02 3.97
N GLY A 107 -31.37 -2.22 4.51
CA GLY A 107 -31.14 -3.19 5.59
C GLY A 107 -31.78 -2.71 6.92
N ARG A 108 -32.24 -3.65 7.73
CA ARG A 108 -32.84 -3.35 9.05
C ARG A 108 -31.80 -3.30 10.16
N GLN A 109 -30.69 -4.01 10.00
CA GLN A 109 -29.64 -4.17 11.01
C GLN A 109 -28.26 -3.89 10.43
N VAL A 110 -27.28 -3.69 11.32
CA VAL A 110 -25.86 -3.66 10.96
C VAL A 110 -25.43 -5.07 10.63
N GLU A 111 -24.75 -5.23 9.52
CA GLU A 111 -24.20 -6.49 9.04
C GLU A 111 -22.69 -6.43 8.99
N VAL A 112 -22.05 -7.58 9.10
CA VAL A 112 -20.60 -7.73 9.04
C VAL A 112 -20.23 -8.29 7.67
N PHE A 113 -19.30 -7.64 7.01
CA PHE A 113 -18.81 -8.04 5.69
C PHE A 113 -17.30 -8.30 5.77
N PRO A 114 -16.87 -9.57 5.83
CA PRO A 114 -15.45 -9.91 5.75
C PRO A 114 -14.87 -9.42 4.43
N ARG A 115 -13.69 -8.78 4.49
CA ARG A 115 -13.06 -8.19 3.31
C ARG A 115 -12.52 -9.24 2.35
N GLN A 116 -12.80 -9.03 1.07
CA GLN A 116 -12.31 -9.83 -0.04
C GLN A 116 -11.39 -9.04 -0.98
N CYS A 117 -11.10 -7.78 -0.67
CA CYS A 117 -10.24 -6.90 -1.45
C CYS A 117 -8.86 -6.70 -0.83
N ILE A 118 -7.91 -6.31 -1.66
CA ILE A 118 -6.62 -5.74 -1.27
C ILE A 118 -6.49 -4.31 -1.78
N PHE A 119 -5.56 -3.56 -1.18
CA PHE A 119 -5.25 -2.20 -1.58
C PHE A 119 -3.85 -2.15 -2.18
N ILE A 120 -3.69 -1.40 -3.27
CA ILE A 120 -2.40 -1.12 -3.90
C ILE A 120 -2.29 0.39 -4.04
N GLY A 121 -1.24 0.97 -3.48
CA GLY A 121 -0.96 2.39 -3.56
C GLY A 121 -0.21 2.75 -4.83
N THR A 122 -0.46 3.94 -5.37
CA THR A 122 0.35 4.51 -6.46
C THR A 122 0.73 5.95 -6.12
N THR A 123 1.98 6.30 -6.43
CA THR A 123 2.50 7.66 -6.24
C THR A 123 3.56 7.98 -7.29
N ASN A 124 3.77 9.25 -7.54
CA ASN A 124 4.88 9.79 -8.36
C ASN A 124 5.95 10.48 -7.52
N GLU A 125 5.64 10.76 -6.25
CA GLU A 125 6.56 11.43 -5.34
C GLU A 125 7.54 10.46 -4.69
N THR A 126 8.74 10.94 -4.39
CA THR A 126 9.76 10.16 -3.71
C THR A 126 9.49 10.13 -2.20
N GLU A 127 9.18 11.28 -1.62
CA GLU A 127 8.87 11.43 -0.20
C GLU A 127 7.36 11.61 -0.04
N PHE A 128 6.68 10.60 0.48
CA PHE A 128 5.23 10.61 0.64
C PHE A 128 4.75 10.04 1.97
N LEU A 129 5.64 9.45 2.77
CA LEU A 129 5.31 8.94 4.09
C LEU A 129 5.46 10.03 5.15
N ARG A 130 4.38 10.75 5.41
CA ARG A 130 4.34 11.92 6.31
C ARG A 130 4.27 11.60 7.78
N ASP A 131 4.05 10.36 8.13
CA ASP A 131 3.97 9.94 9.53
C ASP A 131 5.12 8.99 9.84
N THR A 132 5.77 9.17 10.98
CA THR A 132 6.86 8.31 11.44
C THR A 132 6.40 6.97 11.97
N THR A 133 5.08 6.80 12.22
CA THR A 133 4.51 5.60 12.83
C THR A 133 3.69 4.79 11.84
N GLY A 134 3.74 3.46 11.96
CA GLY A 134 2.90 2.56 11.18
C GLY A 134 3.25 2.43 9.69
N ASN A 135 4.38 2.96 9.24
CA ASN A 135 4.85 2.89 7.86
C ASN A 135 5.15 1.45 7.40
N ARG A 136 5.33 0.52 8.33
CA ARG A 136 5.50 -0.93 8.03
C ARG A 136 4.40 -1.52 7.14
N ARG A 137 3.26 -0.83 7.01
CA ARG A 137 2.15 -1.25 6.16
C ARG A 137 2.39 -1.00 4.67
N PHE A 138 3.30 -0.09 4.34
CA PHE A 138 3.61 0.27 2.97
C PHE A 138 4.79 -0.54 2.47
N TRP A 139 4.56 -1.43 1.50
CA TRP A 139 5.59 -2.15 0.80
C TRP A 139 5.90 -1.42 -0.51
N ILE A 140 6.97 -0.66 -0.51
CA ILE A 140 7.28 0.28 -1.57
C ILE A 140 8.13 -0.40 -2.64
N VAL A 141 7.72 -0.22 -3.87
CA VAL A 141 8.44 -0.69 -5.06
C VAL A 141 8.61 0.48 -6.01
N ASP A 142 9.86 0.82 -6.28
CA ASP A 142 10.21 1.83 -7.26
C ASP A 142 10.22 1.22 -8.66
N THR A 143 9.55 1.90 -9.59
CA THR A 143 9.68 1.57 -11.01
C THR A 143 10.99 2.14 -11.56
N PRO A 144 11.56 1.53 -12.60
CA PRO A 144 12.71 2.12 -13.27
C PRO A 144 12.44 3.56 -13.73
N ASP A 145 13.44 4.42 -13.60
CA ASP A 145 13.37 5.76 -14.19
C ASP A 145 13.42 5.63 -15.71
N SER A 146 12.28 5.78 -16.33
CA SER A 146 12.10 5.73 -17.76
C SER A 146 11.26 6.94 -18.20
N ASP A 147 11.70 7.63 -19.22
CA ASP A 147 10.95 8.73 -19.82
C ASP A 147 9.77 8.25 -20.66
N SER A 148 9.77 6.98 -21.01
CA SER A 148 8.74 6.35 -21.84
C SER A 148 7.76 5.58 -20.97
N ARG A 149 6.50 5.62 -21.39
CA ARG A 149 5.49 4.72 -20.85
C ARG A 149 5.93 3.27 -21.05
N ILE A 150 5.92 2.48 -19.99
CA ILE A 150 6.18 1.04 -20.10
C ILE A 150 4.98 0.41 -20.79
N ASP A 151 5.22 -0.16 -21.96
CA ASP A 151 4.22 -0.98 -22.62
C ASP A 151 4.40 -2.44 -22.22
N PHE A 152 3.67 -2.86 -21.21
CA PHE A 152 3.68 -4.23 -20.71
C PHE A 152 2.66 -5.14 -21.42
N ARG A 153 1.89 -4.60 -22.38
CA ARG A 153 0.84 -5.37 -23.08
C ARG A 153 1.36 -6.58 -23.84
N PRO A 154 2.55 -6.52 -24.47
CA PRO A 154 3.09 -7.69 -25.16
C PRO A 154 3.39 -8.86 -24.20
N GLU A 155 3.90 -8.58 -23.01
CA GLU A 155 4.27 -9.58 -22.01
C GLU A 155 3.09 -9.97 -21.11
N LEU A 156 2.26 -9.00 -20.74
CA LEU A 156 1.09 -9.22 -19.88
C LEU A 156 -0.16 -9.52 -20.73
N THR A 157 -0.10 -10.61 -21.47
CA THR A 157 -1.26 -11.16 -22.17
C THR A 157 -2.30 -11.68 -21.18
N GLN A 158 -3.51 -12.00 -21.65
CA GLN A 158 -4.53 -12.60 -20.79
C GLN A 158 -4.07 -13.95 -20.21
N ASP A 159 -3.37 -14.75 -21.00
CA ASP A 159 -2.82 -16.02 -20.53
C ASP A 159 -1.74 -15.83 -19.47
N ALA A 160 -0.88 -14.80 -19.62
CA ALA A 160 0.09 -14.45 -18.59
C ALA A 160 -0.60 -14.01 -17.28
N VAL A 161 -1.68 -13.23 -17.36
CA VAL A 161 -2.48 -12.86 -16.19
C VAL A 161 -3.06 -14.11 -15.51
N HIS A 162 -3.63 -15.03 -16.29
CA HIS A 162 -4.14 -16.28 -15.74
C HIS A 162 -3.04 -17.10 -15.07
N GLN A 163 -1.84 -17.16 -15.67
CA GLN A 163 -0.70 -17.87 -15.11
C GLN A 163 -0.21 -17.24 -13.81
N ILE A 164 -0.17 -15.89 -13.73
CA ILE A 164 0.18 -15.17 -12.51
C ILE A 164 -0.78 -15.53 -11.37
N TRP A 165 -2.08 -15.54 -11.64
CA TRP A 165 -3.07 -15.89 -10.64
C TRP A 165 -3.06 -17.38 -10.28
N ALA A 166 -2.77 -18.25 -11.23
CA ALA A 166 -2.60 -19.68 -10.95
C ALA A 166 -1.38 -19.94 -10.03
N GLU A 167 -0.28 -19.24 -10.25
CA GLU A 167 0.88 -19.32 -9.35
C GLU A 167 0.56 -18.78 -7.97
N ALA A 168 -0.12 -17.62 -7.87
CA ALA A 168 -0.54 -17.04 -6.60
C ALA A 168 -1.46 -18.00 -5.82
N TYR A 169 -2.38 -18.66 -6.51
CA TYR A 169 -3.24 -19.67 -5.93
C TYR A 169 -2.48 -20.90 -5.42
N ALA A 170 -1.55 -21.43 -6.22
CA ALA A 170 -0.72 -22.57 -5.81
C ALA A 170 0.09 -22.25 -4.54
N ARG A 171 0.63 -21.04 -4.42
CA ARG A 171 1.34 -20.58 -3.22
C ARG A 171 0.42 -20.39 -2.02
N PHE A 172 -0.79 -19.91 -2.23
CA PHE A 172 -1.82 -19.85 -1.20
C PHE A 172 -2.14 -21.25 -0.66
N GLU A 173 -2.34 -22.25 -1.53
CA GLU A 173 -2.58 -23.65 -1.13
C GLU A 173 -1.40 -24.25 -0.37
N GLN A 174 -0.16 -23.85 -0.70
CA GLN A 174 1.06 -24.23 0.03
C GLN A 174 1.21 -23.54 1.38
N GLY A 175 0.30 -22.60 1.72
CA GLY A 175 0.32 -21.89 3.00
C GLY A 175 1.38 -20.78 3.08
N GLU A 176 1.72 -20.14 1.96
CA GLU A 176 2.66 -19.02 1.99
C GLU A 176 2.20 -17.93 2.96
N THR A 177 3.12 -17.45 3.80
CA THR A 177 2.86 -16.39 4.77
C THR A 177 2.60 -15.04 4.08
N LEU A 178 1.66 -14.27 4.61
CA LEU A 178 1.26 -12.96 4.05
C LEU A 178 2.02 -11.78 4.69
N TYR A 179 3.17 -12.02 5.29
CA TYR A 179 4.02 -11.02 5.93
C TYR A 179 5.49 -11.29 5.65
N LEU A 180 6.32 -10.27 5.81
CA LEU A 180 7.78 -10.39 5.68
C LEU A 180 8.39 -10.86 6.99
N THR A 181 9.59 -11.45 6.89
CA THR A 181 10.39 -11.88 8.04
C THR A 181 11.88 -11.68 7.75
N GLY A 182 12.66 -11.53 8.81
CA GLY A 182 14.12 -11.47 8.73
C GLY A 182 14.62 -10.31 7.86
N ASP A 183 15.57 -10.62 6.99
CA ASP A 183 16.25 -9.62 6.14
C ASP A 183 15.28 -8.84 5.23
N LEU A 184 14.20 -9.47 4.77
CA LEU A 184 13.21 -8.82 3.93
C LEU A 184 12.39 -7.77 4.70
N ASP A 185 12.11 -8.00 5.98
CA ASP A 185 11.45 -7.03 6.83
C ASP A 185 12.37 -5.84 7.14
N ALA A 186 13.66 -6.11 7.34
CA ALA A 186 14.67 -5.07 7.50
C ALA A 186 14.83 -4.22 6.22
N GLU A 187 14.86 -4.86 5.03
CA GLU A 187 14.91 -4.15 3.73
C GLU A 187 13.66 -3.29 3.53
N ALA A 188 12.48 -3.77 3.94
CA ALA A 188 11.25 -2.98 3.92
C ALA A 188 11.37 -1.71 4.79
N ALA A 189 11.91 -1.83 6.00
CA ALA A 189 12.11 -0.69 6.89
C ALA A 189 13.09 0.36 6.32
N ILE A 190 14.17 -0.08 5.70
CA ILE A 190 15.13 0.80 5.01
C ILE A 190 14.43 1.53 3.85
N THR A 191 13.66 0.82 3.03
CA THR A 191 12.92 1.40 1.91
C THR A 191 11.90 2.42 2.39
N GLN A 192 11.17 2.12 3.47
CA GLN A 192 10.21 3.04 4.08
C GLN A 192 10.87 4.31 4.61
N ALA A 193 12.05 4.18 5.25
CA ALA A 193 12.81 5.32 5.73
C ALA A 193 13.28 6.23 4.59
N ALA A 194 13.67 5.65 3.45
CA ALA A 194 14.09 6.40 2.28
C ALA A 194 12.94 7.20 1.61
N HIS A 195 11.68 6.83 1.89
CA HIS A 195 10.49 7.51 1.35
C HIS A 195 9.73 8.33 2.41
N ALA A 196 10.30 8.44 3.62
CA ALA A 196 9.75 9.29 4.67
C ALA A 196 10.00 10.77 4.35
N GLU A 197 8.97 11.59 4.55
CA GLU A 197 9.10 13.04 4.43
C GLU A 197 10.04 13.56 5.54
N HIS A 198 11.07 14.30 5.17
CA HIS A 198 11.99 14.90 6.11
C HIS A 198 11.46 16.26 6.55
N ASP A 199 11.39 16.49 7.87
CA ASP A 199 11.11 17.84 8.39
C ASP A 199 12.38 18.70 8.26
N GLU A 200 12.36 19.68 7.35
CA GLU A 200 13.48 20.61 7.15
C GLU A 200 13.92 21.31 8.45
N ARG A 201 13.02 21.41 9.43
CA ARG A 201 13.30 22.01 10.75
C ARG A 201 14.12 21.09 11.66
N GLU A 202 14.13 19.79 11.41
CA GLU A 202 14.89 18.82 12.22
C GLU A 202 16.40 19.15 12.19
N GLY A 203 16.95 19.44 11.01
CA GLY A 203 18.31 19.88 10.86
C GLY A 203 18.62 21.16 11.63
N MET A 204 17.73 22.16 11.57
CA MET A 204 17.89 23.42 12.32
C MET A 204 17.83 23.19 13.84
N VAL A 205 16.96 22.33 14.31
CA VAL A 205 16.87 21.98 15.74
C VAL A 205 18.12 21.23 16.21
N LEU A 206 18.61 20.27 15.42
CA LEU A 206 19.85 19.54 15.73
C LEU A 206 21.06 20.48 15.76
N ASP A 207 21.17 21.39 14.79
CA ASP A 207 22.22 22.41 14.76
C ASP A 207 22.13 23.35 15.98
N TYR A 208 20.92 23.72 16.37
CA TYR A 208 20.72 24.53 17.58
C TYR A 208 21.13 23.77 18.85
N LEU A 209 20.76 22.53 19.00
CA LEU A 209 21.10 21.68 20.14
C LEU A 209 22.61 21.33 20.18
N ALA A 210 23.27 21.28 19.04
CA ALA A 210 24.71 21.02 18.93
C ALA A 210 25.57 22.26 19.29
N ARG A 211 24.98 23.46 19.40
CA ARG A 211 25.71 24.67 19.79
C ARG A 211 26.16 24.53 21.24
N LYS A 212 27.48 24.68 21.45
CA LYS A 212 28.05 24.77 22.79
C LYS A 212 27.50 25.99 23.50
N LEU A 213 26.89 25.81 24.67
CA LEU A 213 26.51 26.92 25.53
C LEU A 213 27.74 27.72 25.91
N PRO A 214 27.65 29.07 26.02
CA PRO A 214 28.73 29.89 26.52
C PRO A 214 29.12 29.41 27.93
N VAL A 215 30.44 29.44 28.22
CA VAL A 215 31.00 28.98 29.50
C VAL A 215 30.39 29.71 30.73
N ASN A 216 29.79 30.88 30.51
CA ASN A 216 29.21 31.77 31.52
C ASN A 216 27.68 31.69 31.58
N TRP A 217 27.06 30.62 31.08
CA TRP A 217 25.60 30.44 31.22
C TRP A 217 25.32 29.92 32.62
N ASP A 218 25.19 30.85 33.58
CA ASP A 218 24.65 30.53 34.89
C ASP A 218 23.12 30.37 34.75
N CYS A 219 22.62 29.23 35.20
CA CYS A 219 21.16 29.00 35.30
C CYS A 219 20.63 29.96 36.38
N MET A 220 19.92 31.03 35.94
CA MET A 220 19.05 31.76 36.82
C MET A 220 17.72 31.01 37.03
#